data_0d8eca98b54bc41182f547588e4b2306
#
_entry.id   0d8eca98b54bc41182f547588e4b2306
#
_cell.length_a   1.000
_cell.length_b   1.000
_cell.length_c   1.000
_cell.angle_alpha   90.00
_cell.angle_beta   90.00
_cell.angle_gamma   90.00
#
_symmetry.space_group_name_H-M   'P 1'
#
loop_
_entity.id
_entity.type
_entity.pdbx_description
1 polymer ?
#
loop_
_entity_poly.entity_id
_entity_poly.type
_entity_poly.pdbx_seq_one_letter_code
_entity_poly.pdbx_strand_id
1 'polypeptide(L)'
;MVRVLNDIHQHKSLILNVDGGCEPKNPGGIATCGWVFFDGKNKVLADDYRVVRDGGPLATNNFAEYCALGLALRWLKEQNWRGNLFIRADSKLLVEQVN
;
A
#
# COMPACT_ATOMS: atom_id res chain seq x y z
N MET A 1 8.02 -8.09 -5.34
CA MET A 1 9.27 -7.37 -5.04
C MET A 1 9.05 -5.87 -5.10
N VAL A 2 9.53 -5.16 -4.11
CA VAL A 2 9.37 -3.70 -4.06
C VAL A 2 10.23 -3.05 -5.15
N ARG A 3 9.60 -2.15 -5.91
CA ARG A 3 10.28 -1.35 -6.92
C ARG A 3 10.51 0.04 -6.34
N VAL A 4 11.77 0.44 -6.22
CA VAL A 4 12.16 1.76 -5.73
C VAL A 4 12.64 2.60 -6.90
N LEU A 5 11.96 3.72 -7.15
CA LEU A 5 12.22 4.61 -8.27
C LEU A 5 12.95 5.87 -7.85
N ASN A 6 12.70 6.34 -6.63
CA ASN A 6 13.30 7.55 -6.08
C ASN A 6 13.50 7.40 -4.58
N ASP A 7 14.42 8.17 -4.02
CA ASP A 7 14.74 8.12 -2.61
C ASP A 7 13.63 8.78 -1.78
N ILE A 8 13.01 8.00 -0.90
CA ILE A 8 11.96 8.50 -0.01
C ILE A 8 12.51 9.40 1.08
N HIS A 9 13.79 9.29 1.42
CA HIS A 9 14.40 10.03 2.54
C HIS A 9 14.58 11.51 2.25
N GLN A 10 14.41 11.93 1.00
CA GLN A 10 14.45 13.36 0.63
C GLN A 10 13.12 14.06 0.90
N HIS A 11 12.11 13.33 1.36
CA HIS A 11 10.75 13.86 1.53
C HIS A 11 10.34 13.82 2.99
N LYS A 12 9.74 14.90 3.45
CA LYS A 12 9.17 14.99 4.81
C LYS A 12 7.73 14.49 4.87
N SER A 13 7.09 14.38 3.73
CA SER A 13 5.71 13.90 3.60
C SER A 13 5.62 12.92 2.45
N LEU A 14 4.86 11.88 2.64
CA LEU A 14 4.58 10.87 1.62
C LEU A 14 3.08 10.64 1.52
N ILE A 15 2.64 10.27 0.32
CA ILE A 15 1.26 9.83 0.08
C ILE A 15 1.31 8.36 -0.25
N LEU A 16 0.54 7.57 0.49
CA LEU A 16 0.41 6.13 0.25
C LEU A 16 -0.96 5.84 -0.34
N ASN A 17 -0.99 5.25 -1.52
CA ASN A 17 -2.20 4.66 -2.08
C ASN A 17 -2.13 3.15 -1.90
N VAL A 18 -3.22 2.57 -1.41
CA VAL A 18 -3.36 1.12 -1.32
C VAL A 18 -4.56 0.69 -2.15
N ASP A 19 -4.43 -0.46 -2.81
CA ASP A 19 -5.48 -1.04 -3.62
C ASP A 19 -5.51 -2.54 -3.40
N GLY A 20 -6.71 -3.09 -3.27
CA GLY A 20 -6.91 -4.51 -3.10
C GLY A 20 -8.03 -4.97 -4.02
N GLY A 21 -7.85 -6.15 -4.60
CA GLY A 21 -8.84 -6.74 -5.47
C GLY A 21 -9.03 -8.21 -5.19
N CYS A 22 -10.17 -8.74 -5.61
CA CYS A 22 -10.46 -10.17 -5.51
C CYS A 22 -11.25 -10.59 -6.74
N GLU A 23 -10.58 -11.30 -7.64
CA GLU A 23 -11.15 -11.70 -8.93
C GLU A 23 -10.98 -13.20 -9.14
N PRO A 24 -11.87 -13.86 -9.86
CA PRO A 24 -13.07 -13.34 -10.53
C PRO A 24 -14.27 -13.19 -9.61
N LYS A 25 -14.19 -13.65 -8.37
CA LYS A 25 -15.30 -13.53 -7.40
C LYS A 25 -14.79 -13.05 -6.05
N ASN A 26 -15.65 -12.40 -5.32
CA ASN A 26 -15.37 -11.88 -3.98
C ASN A 26 -16.54 -12.28 -3.05
N PRO A 27 -16.34 -13.17 -2.05
CA PRO A 27 -15.07 -13.83 -1.69
C PRO A 27 -14.74 -15.03 -2.55
N GLY A 28 -13.51 -15.51 -2.39
CA GLY A 28 -13.11 -16.83 -2.90
C GLY A 28 -12.32 -16.81 -4.19
N GLY A 29 -12.11 -15.65 -4.82
CA GLY A 29 -11.26 -15.53 -5.98
C GLY A 29 -9.79 -15.38 -5.60
N ILE A 30 -9.02 -14.76 -6.48
CA ILE A 30 -7.60 -14.46 -6.22
C ILE A 30 -7.53 -13.05 -5.64
N ALA A 31 -7.07 -12.94 -4.40
CA ALA A 31 -6.90 -11.65 -3.74
C ALA A 31 -5.51 -11.11 -4.05
N THR A 32 -5.48 -9.91 -4.62
CA THR A 32 -4.25 -9.21 -4.96
C THR A 32 -4.20 -7.87 -4.24
N CYS A 33 -3.00 -7.41 -3.94
CA CYS A 33 -2.84 -6.11 -3.31
C CYS A 33 -1.70 -5.34 -3.95
N GLY A 34 -1.85 -4.03 -3.96
CA GLY A 34 -0.82 -3.14 -4.44
C GLY A 34 -0.72 -1.91 -3.55
N TRP A 35 0.45 -1.31 -3.50
CA TRP A 35 0.64 -0.05 -2.80
C TRP A 35 1.65 0.81 -3.55
N VAL A 36 1.47 2.10 -3.46
CA VAL A 36 2.34 3.08 -4.12
C VAL A 36 2.59 4.23 -3.16
N PHE A 37 3.85 4.61 -3.01
CA PHE A 37 4.22 5.85 -2.33
C PHE A 37 4.48 6.93 -3.37
N PHE A 38 3.89 8.10 -3.13
CA PHE A 38 4.06 9.28 -3.97
C PHE A 38 4.63 10.43 -3.14
N ASP A 39 5.30 11.36 -3.81
CA ASP A 39 5.62 12.65 -3.21
C ASP A 39 4.42 13.61 -3.35
N GLY A 40 4.56 14.85 -2.84
CA GLY A 40 3.50 15.85 -2.91
C GLY A 40 3.17 16.34 -4.31
N LYS A 41 3.95 15.94 -5.32
CA LYS A 41 3.76 16.28 -6.73
C LYS A 41 3.28 15.10 -7.56
N ASN A 42 2.82 14.04 -6.89
CA ASN A 42 2.34 12.79 -7.51
C ASN A 42 3.43 12.02 -8.27
N LYS A 43 4.69 12.22 -7.90
CA LYS A 43 5.78 11.42 -8.45
C LYS A 43 5.86 10.11 -7.68
N VAL A 44 5.88 8.98 -8.40
CA VAL A 44 5.98 7.65 -7.81
C VAL A 44 7.39 7.46 -7.24
N LEU A 45 7.47 7.08 -5.97
CA LEU A 45 8.73 6.85 -5.27
C LEU A 45 9.03 5.36 -5.12
N ALA A 46 8.03 4.58 -4.75
CA ALA A 46 8.16 3.13 -4.59
C ALA A 46 6.80 2.48 -4.73
N ASP A 47 6.78 1.25 -5.19
CA ASP A 47 5.54 0.47 -5.29
C ASP A 47 5.80 -1.02 -5.19
N ASP A 48 4.74 -1.78 -4.96
CA ASP A 48 4.75 -3.23 -5.02
C ASP A 48 3.35 -3.73 -5.34
N TYR A 49 3.29 -4.93 -5.89
CA TYR A 49 2.04 -5.60 -6.23
C TYR A 49 2.24 -7.10 -6.05
N ARG A 50 1.29 -7.76 -5.40
CA ARG A 50 1.40 -9.20 -5.18
C ARG A 50 0.04 -9.88 -4.96
N VAL A 51 0.03 -11.19 -5.18
CA VAL A 51 -1.07 -12.05 -4.78
C VAL A 51 -0.90 -12.36 -3.28
N VAL A 52 -1.96 -12.15 -2.51
CA VAL A 52 -1.92 -12.38 -1.06
C VAL A 52 -2.73 -13.58 -0.63
N ARG A 53 -3.69 -14.02 -1.46
CA ARG A 53 -4.45 -15.23 -1.19
C ARG A 53 -5.06 -15.74 -2.49
N ASP A 54 -5.05 -17.06 -2.65
CA ASP A 54 -5.65 -17.72 -3.80
C ASP A 54 -6.75 -18.64 -3.30
N GLY A 55 -8.00 -18.18 -3.43
CA GLY A 55 -9.18 -18.93 -3.03
C GLY A 55 -9.48 -18.87 -1.54
N GLY A 56 -10.61 -19.48 -1.19
CA GLY A 56 -11.08 -19.57 0.19
C GLY A 56 -11.93 -18.39 0.63
N PRO A 57 -12.60 -18.51 1.79
CA PRO A 57 -13.56 -17.49 2.26
C PRO A 57 -12.89 -16.20 2.71
N LEU A 58 -11.59 -16.21 2.98
CA LEU A 58 -10.85 -15.01 3.37
C LEU A 58 -10.27 -14.24 2.19
N ALA A 59 -10.38 -14.79 0.96
CA ALA A 59 -9.97 -14.09 -0.24
C ALA A 59 -11.03 -13.03 -0.57
N THR A 60 -10.83 -11.81 -0.08
CA THR A 60 -11.77 -10.69 -0.24
C THR A 60 -11.03 -9.41 -0.58
N ASN A 61 -11.76 -8.42 -1.13
CA ASN A 61 -11.22 -7.08 -1.36
C ASN A 61 -10.71 -6.46 -0.06
N ASN A 62 -11.49 -6.59 1.02
CA ASN A 62 -11.11 -6.00 2.31
C ASN A 62 -9.83 -6.62 2.86
N PHE A 63 -9.69 -7.94 2.76
CA PHE A 63 -8.47 -8.62 3.17
C PHE A 63 -7.28 -8.10 2.37
N ALA A 64 -7.45 -7.98 1.05
CA ALA A 64 -6.38 -7.50 0.16
C ALA A 64 -5.97 -6.06 0.49
N GLU A 65 -6.93 -5.17 0.79
CA GLU A 65 -6.61 -3.80 1.19
C GLU A 65 -5.82 -3.75 2.49
N TYR A 66 -6.22 -4.55 3.48
CA TYR A 66 -5.48 -4.65 4.75
C TYR A 66 -4.06 -5.15 4.52
N CYS A 67 -3.89 -6.15 3.66
CA CYS A 67 -2.57 -6.66 3.31
C CYS A 67 -1.72 -5.59 2.65
N ALA A 68 -2.29 -4.82 1.72
CA ALA A 68 -1.57 -3.75 1.04
C ALA A 68 -1.08 -2.70 2.04
N LEU A 69 -1.95 -2.27 2.94
CA LEU A 69 -1.59 -1.30 3.97
C LEU A 69 -0.50 -1.84 4.89
N GLY A 70 -0.67 -3.05 5.39
CA GLY A 70 0.31 -3.68 6.29
C GLY A 70 1.67 -3.84 5.66
N LEU A 71 1.72 -4.31 4.41
CA LEU A 71 2.96 -4.50 3.68
C LEU A 71 3.66 -3.17 3.39
N ALA A 72 2.90 -2.15 3.01
CA ALA A 72 3.45 -0.82 2.74
C ALA A 72 4.05 -0.19 3.99
N LEU A 73 3.32 -0.24 5.10
CA LEU A 73 3.79 0.32 6.37
C LEU A 73 5.01 -0.44 6.92
N ARG A 74 5.02 -1.75 6.76
CA ARG A 74 6.16 -2.57 7.16
C ARG A 74 7.40 -2.19 6.35
N TRP A 75 7.27 -2.06 5.03
CA TRP A 75 8.37 -1.65 4.17
C TRP A 75 8.89 -0.27 4.57
N LEU A 76 7.99 0.68 4.80
CA LEU A 76 8.36 2.05 5.19
C LEU A 76 9.12 2.06 6.52
N LYS A 77 8.68 1.25 7.47
CA LYS A 77 9.36 1.11 8.76
C LYS A 77 10.77 0.52 8.59
N GLU A 78 10.92 -0.45 7.70
CA GLU A 78 12.22 -1.06 7.40
C GLU A 78 13.19 -0.06 6.78
N GLN A 79 12.67 0.98 6.11
CA GLN A 79 13.48 2.06 5.55
C GLN A 79 13.90 3.11 6.58
N ASN A 80 13.39 3.01 7.81
CA ASN A 80 13.61 4.01 8.85
C ASN A 80 13.19 5.42 8.45
N TRP A 81 12.15 5.52 7.62
CA TRP A 81 11.62 6.81 7.21
C TRP A 81 10.78 7.42 8.32
N ARG A 82 10.91 8.74 8.50
CA ARG A 82 10.12 9.52 9.46
C ARG A 82 9.52 10.73 8.77
N GLY A 83 8.29 11.05 9.14
CA GLY A 83 7.60 12.20 8.58
C GLY A 83 6.09 12.05 8.65
N ASN A 84 5.41 12.83 7.84
CA ASN A 84 3.95 12.80 7.74
C ASN A 84 3.54 11.85 6.62
N LEU A 85 2.66 10.92 6.93
CA LEU A 85 2.16 9.96 5.96
C LEU A 85 0.66 10.18 5.76
N PHE A 86 0.28 10.42 4.50
CA PHE A 86 -1.12 10.57 4.08
C PHE A 86 -1.53 9.28 3.40
N ILE A 87 -2.49 8.57 3.98
CA ILE A 87 -2.92 7.27 3.47
C ILE A 87 -4.24 7.43 2.73
N ARG A 88 -4.29 7.01 1.47
CA ARG A 88 -5.51 6.91 0.68
C ARG A 88 -5.92 5.46 0.55
N ALA A 89 -7.12 5.16 1.04
CA ALA A 89 -7.76 3.86 0.86
C ALA A 89 -9.20 4.14 0.45
N ASP A 90 -9.58 3.73 -0.74
CA ASP A 90 -10.85 4.10 -1.34
C ASP A 90 -11.00 5.62 -1.44
N SER A 91 -12.09 6.18 -0.94
CA SER A 91 -12.34 7.62 -0.92
C SER A 91 -11.91 8.28 0.38
N LYS A 92 -11.28 7.54 1.30
CA LYS A 92 -10.88 8.06 2.61
C LYS A 92 -9.41 8.48 2.60
N LEU A 93 -9.16 9.59 3.27
CA LEU A 93 -7.80 10.06 3.51
C LEU A 93 -7.52 9.99 5.00
N LEU A 94 -6.50 9.23 5.37
CA LEU A 94 -6.02 9.14 6.74
C LEU A 94 -4.66 9.82 6.83
N VAL A 95 -4.43 10.52 7.93
CA VAL A 95 -3.16 11.19 8.17
C VAL A 95 -2.47 10.56 9.36
N GLU A 96 -1.25 10.09 9.16
CA GLU A 96 -0.42 9.47 10.18
C GLU A 96 0.92 10.15 10.27
N GLN A 97 1.44 10.26 11.47
CA GLN A 97 2.81 10.68 11.69
C GLN A 97 3.66 9.46 12.02
N VAL A 98 4.73 9.29 11.26
CA VAL A 98 5.63 8.15 11.41
C VAL A 98 6.94 8.62 12.06
N ASN A 99 7.21 8.08 13.24
CA ASN A 99 8.41 8.42 14.02
C ASN A 99 9.37 7.24 14.10
#